data_254c1c4b8a1274adb61d05206398f401
#
_entry.id   254c1c4b8a1274adb61d05206398f401
#
_cell.length_a   1.000
_cell.length_b   1.000
_cell.length_c   1.000
_cell.angle_alpha   90.00
_cell.angle_beta   90.00
_cell.angle_gamma   90.00
#
_symmetry.space_group_name_H-M   'P 1'
#
loop_
_entity.id
_entity.type
_entity.pdbx_description
1 polymer ?
#
loop_
_entity_poly.entity_id
_entity_poly.type
_entity_poly.pdbx_seq_one_letter_code
_entity_poly.pdbx_strand_id
1 'polypeptide(L)'
;MNWMRNRCNSEGGFTLIEMILVALIILILATMAIASMRRARGAGLETAAQKALKSLAEAEEMYYQDNFRYSDNWSSLLIRYLPRTYTAADRSNVFIRGYSVIFQRSGEPILGTSRIAAESIYPQYTIYAVPLTNQLSLRTFKISQDGRVMVY
;
A
#
# COMPACT_ATOMS: atom_id res chain seq x y z
N MET A 1 -28.52 22.62 71.14
CA MET A 1 -29.35 21.62 70.46
C MET A 1 -28.88 21.52 69.03
N ASN A 2 -27.88 20.64 68.78
CA ASN A 2 -27.25 20.44 67.45
C ASN A 2 -28.01 19.32 66.73
N TRP A 3 -28.68 19.66 65.64
CA TRP A 3 -29.19 18.75 64.69
C TRP A 3 -28.13 18.43 63.65
N MET A 4 -27.35 17.37 63.84
CA MET A 4 -26.53 16.80 62.77
C MET A 4 -27.44 16.03 61.80
N ARG A 5 -27.66 16.61 60.63
CA ARG A 5 -28.27 15.94 59.51
C ARG A 5 -27.25 14.99 58.86
N ASN A 6 -27.29 13.73 59.25
CA ASN A 6 -26.60 12.67 58.49
C ASN A 6 -27.24 12.58 57.10
N ARG A 7 -26.59 13.14 56.09
CA ARG A 7 -26.85 12.78 54.71
C ARG A 7 -26.27 11.37 54.49
N CYS A 8 -27.14 10.38 54.49
CA CYS A 8 -26.80 9.09 53.92
C CYS A 8 -26.52 9.30 52.42
N ASN A 9 -25.26 9.40 52.05
CA ASN A 9 -24.89 9.21 50.66
C ASN A 9 -25.22 7.75 50.33
N SER A 10 -26.34 7.54 49.63
CA SER A 10 -26.61 6.26 48.95
C SER A 10 -25.63 6.16 47.79
N GLU A 11 -24.49 5.57 48.02
CA GLU A 11 -23.60 5.11 46.95
C GLU A 11 -24.30 3.95 46.27
N GLY A 12 -25.09 4.26 45.21
CA GLY A 12 -25.74 3.28 44.37
C GLY A 12 -24.64 2.53 43.57
N GLY A 13 -24.28 1.36 44.07
CA GLY A 13 -23.39 0.47 43.31
C GLY A 13 -24.07 -0.01 42.03
N PHE A 14 -23.29 -0.21 40.95
CA PHE A 14 -23.82 -0.79 39.72
C PHE A 14 -24.38 -2.20 39.95
N THR A 15 -25.52 -2.48 39.36
CA THR A 15 -26.09 -3.80 39.38
C THR A 15 -25.43 -4.74 38.39
N LEU A 16 -25.37 -6.04 38.67
CA LEU A 16 -24.81 -7.04 37.77
C LEU A 16 -25.53 -7.04 36.42
N ILE A 17 -26.83 -6.84 36.40
CA ILE A 17 -27.65 -6.79 35.18
C ILE A 17 -27.27 -5.60 34.30
N GLU A 18 -26.99 -4.46 34.93
CA GLU A 18 -26.59 -3.23 34.20
C GLU A 18 -25.25 -3.41 33.49
N MET A 19 -24.28 -4.06 34.16
CA MET A 19 -23.00 -4.38 33.55
C MET A 19 -23.13 -5.37 32.38
N ILE A 20 -24.00 -6.39 32.50
CA ILE A 20 -24.27 -7.33 31.40
C ILE A 20 -24.93 -6.62 30.22
N LEU A 21 -25.86 -5.73 30.46
CA LEU A 21 -26.55 -4.98 29.41
C LEU A 21 -25.58 -4.06 28.66
N VAL A 22 -24.71 -3.34 29.38
CA VAL A 22 -23.70 -2.50 28.78
C VAL A 22 -22.70 -3.33 27.96
N ALA A 23 -22.24 -4.46 28.48
CA ALA A 23 -21.34 -5.36 27.77
C ALA A 23 -21.95 -5.88 26.46
N LEU A 24 -23.24 -6.21 26.46
CA LEU A 24 -23.97 -6.68 25.29
C LEU A 24 -24.07 -5.60 24.21
N ILE A 25 -24.36 -4.35 24.59
CA ILE A 25 -24.40 -3.22 23.65
C ILE A 25 -23.02 -2.98 23.05
N ILE A 26 -21.96 -2.98 23.86
CA ILE A 26 -20.58 -2.83 23.37
C ILE A 26 -20.21 -3.94 22.39
N LEU A 27 -20.58 -5.17 22.66
CA LEU A 27 -20.31 -6.31 21.79
C LEU A 27 -20.95 -6.14 20.40
N ILE A 28 -22.22 -5.70 20.36
CA ILE A 28 -22.92 -5.43 19.09
C ILE A 28 -22.21 -4.33 18.31
N LEU A 29 -21.89 -3.21 18.95
CA LEU A 29 -21.18 -2.09 18.30
C LEU A 29 -19.80 -2.50 17.81
N ALA A 30 -19.07 -3.29 18.59
CA ALA A 30 -17.72 -3.76 18.23
C ALA A 30 -17.73 -4.63 16.96
N THR A 31 -18.72 -5.50 16.77
CA THR A 31 -18.81 -6.34 15.57
C THR A 31 -18.95 -5.51 14.29
N MET A 32 -19.75 -4.43 14.33
CA MET A 32 -19.90 -3.51 13.19
C MET A 32 -18.62 -2.71 12.90
N ALA A 33 -17.94 -2.27 13.96
CA ALA A 33 -16.70 -1.50 13.83
C ALA A 33 -15.57 -2.29 13.18
N ILE A 34 -15.39 -3.58 13.52
CA ILE A 34 -14.35 -4.44 12.97
C ILE A 34 -14.52 -4.61 11.46
N ALA A 35 -15.74 -4.85 10.97
CA ALA A 35 -16.02 -5.02 9.54
C ALA A 35 -15.71 -3.74 8.73
N SER A 36 -16.05 -2.58 9.30
CA SER A 36 -15.75 -1.28 8.69
C SER A 36 -14.25 -1.00 8.62
N MET A 37 -13.52 -1.29 9.71
CA MET A 37 -12.07 -1.10 9.77
C MET A 37 -11.31 -1.95 8.75
N ARG A 38 -11.71 -3.21 8.54
CA ARG A 38 -11.09 -4.09 7.54
C ARG A 38 -11.25 -3.52 6.13
N ARG A 39 -12.44 -3.04 5.77
CA ARG A 39 -12.70 -2.39 4.47
C ARG A 39 -11.86 -1.12 4.29
N ALA A 40 -11.80 -0.28 5.31
CA ALA A 40 -11.00 0.96 5.27
C ALA A 40 -9.50 0.66 5.09
N ARG A 41 -8.97 -0.35 5.78
CA ARG A 41 -7.57 -0.80 5.61
C ARG A 41 -7.32 -1.30 4.18
N GLY A 42 -8.21 -2.11 3.62
CA GLY A 42 -8.09 -2.59 2.23
C GLY A 42 -8.04 -1.44 1.24
N ALA A 43 -8.97 -0.50 1.31
CA ALA A 43 -8.99 0.69 0.46
C ALA A 43 -7.73 1.56 0.62
N GLY A 44 -7.21 1.69 1.84
CA GLY A 44 -5.95 2.39 2.11
C GLY A 44 -4.75 1.74 1.44
N LEU A 45 -4.65 0.41 1.48
CA LEU A 45 -3.59 -0.34 0.82
C LEU A 45 -3.67 -0.23 -0.71
N GLU A 46 -4.87 -0.34 -1.29
CA GLU A 46 -5.07 -0.15 -2.73
C GLU A 46 -4.67 1.26 -3.18
N THR A 47 -5.08 2.28 -2.44
CA THR A 47 -4.69 3.67 -2.74
C THR A 47 -3.18 3.87 -2.65
N ALA A 48 -2.53 3.27 -1.65
CA ALA A 48 -1.08 3.32 -1.52
C ALA A 48 -0.36 2.63 -2.70
N ALA A 49 -0.87 1.47 -3.15
CA ALA A 49 -0.33 0.76 -4.30
C ALA A 49 -0.46 1.58 -5.60
N GLN A 50 -1.63 2.20 -5.83
CA GLN A 50 -1.83 3.06 -7.01
C GLN A 50 -0.91 4.28 -7.02
N LYS A 51 -0.73 4.94 -5.86
CA LYS A 51 0.21 6.06 -5.73
C LYS A 51 1.65 5.62 -6.00
N ALA A 52 2.02 4.46 -5.46
CA ALA A 52 3.34 3.92 -5.67
C ALA A 52 3.61 3.57 -7.15
N LEU A 53 2.65 2.96 -7.84
CA LEU A 53 2.75 2.69 -9.28
C LEU A 53 2.94 3.98 -10.09
N LYS A 54 2.23 5.05 -9.75
CA LYS A 54 2.42 6.35 -10.40
C LYS A 54 3.81 6.92 -10.17
N SER A 55 4.29 6.91 -8.92
CA SER A 55 5.65 7.38 -8.60
C SER A 55 6.74 6.57 -9.32
N LEU A 56 6.51 5.26 -9.51
CA LEU A 56 7.44 4.41 -10.25
C LEU A 56 7.41 4.72 -11.75
N ALA A 57 6.25 4.96 -12.33
CA ALA A 57 6.13 5.38 -13.73
C ALA A 57 6.76 6.75 -13.96
N GLU A 58 6.57 7.71 -13.06
CA GLU A 58 7.23 9.03 -13.11
C GLU A 58 8.75 8.89 -13.02
N ALA A 59 9.26 7.99 -12.17
CA ALA A 59 10.69 7.71 -12.06
C ALA A 59 11.26 7.09 -13.35
N GLU A 60 10.52 6.18 -14.01
CA GLU A 60 10.90 5.64 -15.32
C GLU A 60 10.93 6.71 -16.40
N GLU A 61 9.99 7.63 -16.39
CA GLU A 61 9.97 8.73 -17.34
C GLU A 61 11.17 9.68 -17.13
N MET A 62 11.50 10.01 -15.87
CA MET A 62 12.69 10.79 -15.55
C MET A 62 13.97 10.05 -15.97
N TYR A 63 14.03 8.74 -15.74
CA TYR A 63 15.16 7.91 -16.17
C TYR A 63 15.29 7.92 -17.70
N TYR A 64 14.18 7.82 -18.41
CA TYR A 64 14.15 7.88 -19.87
C TYR A 64 14.65 9.22 -20.41
N GLN A 65 14.25 10.34 -19.79
CA GLN A 65 14.73 11.68 -20.18
C GLN A 65 16.24 11.83 -20.03
N ASP A 66 16.83 11.26 -18.98
CA ASP A 66 18.28 11.33 -18.74
C ASP A 66 19.08 10.33 -19.58
N ASN A 67 18.53 9.15 -19.89
CA ASN A 67 19.28 8.04 -20.48
C ASN A 67 18.79 7.61 -21.87
N PHE A 68 17.67 8.18 -22.37
CA PHE A 68 16.99 7.83 -23.62
C PHE A 68 16.57 6.34 -23.71
N ARG A 69 16.33 5.72 -22.55
CA ARG A 69 15.88 4.34 -22.39
C ARG A 69 15.20 4.14 -21.03
N TYR A 70 14.38 3.14 -20.92
CA TYR A 70 13.82 2.72 -19.62
C TYR A 70 14.84 1.90 -18.82
N SER A 71 14.66 1.86 -17.50
CA SER A 71 15.60 1.22 -16.60
C SER A 71 15.65 -0.30 -16.77
N ASP A 72 16.82 -0.91 -16.57
CA ASP A 72 16.98 -2.37 -16.65
C ASP A 72 16.59 -3.07 -15.35
N ASN A 73 16.68 -2.36 -14.24
CA ASN A 73 16.45 -2.92 -12.93
C ASN A 73 16.04 -1.83 -11.93
N TRP A 74 15.44 -2.26 -10.83
CA TRP A 74 15.04 -1.37 -9.76
C TRP A 74 16.18 -0.56 -9.14
N SER A 75 17.39 -1.13 -9.12
CA SER A 75 18.55 -0.46 -8.50
C SER A 75 18.87 0.86 -9.20
N SER A 76 18.70 0.92 -10.51
CA SER A 76 18.94 2.14 -11.30
C SER A 76 17.97 3.26 -10.94
N LEU A 77 16.72 2.91 -10.67
CA LEU A 77 15.67 3.86 -10.24
C LEU A 77 15.80 4.26 -8.77
N LEU A 78 16.08 3.29 -7.88
CA LEU A 78 16.11 3.50 -6.44
C LEU A 78 17.22 4.47 -6.00
N ILE A 79 18.34 4.48 -6.70
CA ILE A 79 19.49 5.29 -6.29
C ILE A 79 19.24 6.79 -6.50
N ARG A 80 18.57 7.17 -7.58
CA ARG A 80 18.51 8.56 -8.02
C ARG A 80 17.08 9.13 -8.17
N TYR A 81 16.13 8.31 -8.58
CA TYR A 81 14.80 8.77 -9.01
C TYR A 81 13.68 8.47 -8.02
N LEU A 82 13.91 7.57 -7.07
CA LEU A 82 12.89 7.17 -6.09
C LEU A 82 13.28 7.56 -4.66
N PRO A 83 12.29 7.91 -3.82
CA PRO A 83 12.53 8.13 -2.40
C PRO A 83 13.07 6.87 -1.72
N ARG A 84 13.92 7.05 -0.69
CA ARG A 84 14.50 5.93 0.10
C ARG A 84 13.48 5.06 0.84
N THR A 85 12.21 5.42 0.81
CA THR A 85 11.11 4.64 1.37
C THR A 85 10.79 3.37 0.57
N TYR A 86 11.26 3.30 -0.68
CA TYR A 86 11.16 2.11 -1.50
C TYR A 86 12.36 1.20 -1.23
N THR A 87 12.11 0.04 -0.64
CA THR A 87 13.15 -0.95 -0.36
C THR A 87 13.04 -2.07 -1.40
N ALA A 88 14.08 -2.26 -2.18
CA ALA A 88 14.17 -3.45 -3.02
C ALA A 88 14.50 -4.65 -2.14
N ALA A 89 13.63 -5.62 -2.09
CA ALA A 89 13.92 -6.89 -1.45
C ALA A 89 14.80 -7.77 -2.36
N ASP A 90 14.73 -7.54 -3.65
CA ASP A 90 15.52 -8.21 -4.68
C ASP A 90 15.59 -7.29 -5.92
N ARG A 91 16.49 -7.61 -6.86
CA ARG A 91 16.65 -6.85 -8.13
C ARG A 91 15.37 -6.79 -8.97
N SER A 92 14.43 -7.70 -8.72
CA SER A 92 13.18 -7.85 -9.49
C SER A 92 11.93 -7.36 -8.78
N ASN A 93 11.93 -7.24 -7.45
CA ASN A 93 10.72 -6.97 -6.67
C ASN A 93 10.93 -5.85 -5.65
N VAL A 94 9.98 -4.93 -5.60
CA VAL A 94 9.88 -3.89 -4.58
C VAL A 94 8.63 -4.14 -3.74
N PHE A 95 8.76 -4.15 -2.41
CA PHE A 95 7.62 -4.31 -1.53
C PHE A 95 7.08 -2.96 -1.08
N ILE A 96 5.79 -2.77 -1.25
CA ILE A 96 5.07 -1.56 -0.85
C ILE A 96 3.85 -1.97 -0.05
N ARG A 97 3.87 -1.76 1.27
CA ARG A 97 2.71 -1.88 2.17
C ARG A 97 1.68 -2.95 1.76
N GLY A 98 2.08 -4.23 1.75
CA GLY A 98 1.16 -5.33 1.45
C GLY A 98 1.02 -5.68 -0.03
N TYR A 99 1.81 -5.04 -0.89
CA TYR A 99 1.91 -5.35 -2.31
C TYR A 99 3.35 -5.70 -2.70
N SER A 100 3.49 -6.68 -3.58
CA SER A 100 4.71 -6.92 -4.35
C SER A 100 4.60 -6.20 -5.67
N VAL A 101 5.61 -5.42 -6.01
CA VAL A 101 5.65 -4.71 -7.29
C VAL A 101 6.61 -5.44 -8.21
N ILE A 102 6.08 -5.90 -9.33
CA ILE A 102 6.79 -6.68 -10.36
C ILE A 102 6.96 -5.79 -11.58
N PHE A 103 8.17 -5.70 -12.07
CA PHE A 103 8.49 -4.98 -13.29
C PHE A 103 8.61 -5.97 -14.45
N GLN A 104 7.80 -5.79 -15.47
CA GLN A 104 7.84 -6.56 -16.69
C GLN A 104 8.19 -5.66 -17.87
N ARG A 105 9.25 -6.00 -18.57
CA ARG A 105 9.64 -5.35 -19.81
C ARG A 105 8.96 -6.02 -20.98
N SER A 106 8.53 -5.23 -21.94
CA SER A 106 7.86 -5.72 -23.13
C SER A 106 8.55 -5.16 -24.37
N GLY A 107 8.71 -5.99 -25.37
CA GLY A 107 9.39 -5.67 -26.61
C GLY A 107 10.74 -6.39 -26.76
N GLU A 108 11.21 -6.53 -28.00
CA GLU A 108 12.55 -7.06 -28.25
C GLU A 108 13.61 -6.03 -27.80
N PRO A 109 14.69 -6.47 -27.13
CA PRO A 109 15.75 -5.58 -26.74
C PRO A 109 16.43 -5.01 -28.00
N ILE A 110 16.44 -3.69 -28.12
CA ILE A 110 17.19 -3.02 -29.18
C ILE A 110 18.66 -3.03 -28.75
N LEU A 111 19.50 -3.78 -29.44
CA LEU A 111 20.94 -3.76 -29.19
C LEU A 111 21.47 -2.38 -29.55
N GLY A 112 21.90 -1.64 -28.53
CA GLY A 112 22.57 -0.36 -28.72
C GLY A 112 23.94 -0.54 -29.40
N THR A 113 24.16 0.21 -30.45
CA THR A 113 25.44 0.22 -31.23
C THR A 113 26.63 0.84 -30.49
N SER A 114 26.56 1.09 -29.19
CA SER A 114 27.61 1.70 -28.43
C SER A 114 28.47 0.66 -27.71
N ARG A 115 29.79 0.81 -27.83
CA ARG A 115 30.86 -0.07 -27.34
C ARG A 115 30.99 -0.27 -25.83
N ILE A 116 29.95 0.11 -25.06
CA ILE A 116 29.92 -0.05 -23.62
C ILE A 116 28.84 -1.06 -23.30
N ALA A 117 29.27 -2.25 -22.87
CA ALA A 117 28.48 -3.40 -22.40
C ALA A 117 27.06 -3.51 -23.03
N ALA A 118 26.77 -4.65 -23.65
CA ALA A 118 25.48 -4.97 -24.31
C ALA A 118 24.30 -4.76 -23.35
N GLU A 119 23.89 -3.55 -23.16
CA GLU A 119 22.78 -3.13 -22.33
C GLU A 119 21.55 -3.11 -23.22
N SER A 120 20.66 -4.06 -22.97
CA SER A 120 19.42 -4.22 -23.74
C SER A 120 18.52 -3.02 -23.51
N ILE A 121 18.14 -2.32 -24.57
CA ILE A 121 17.19 -1.21 -24.52
C ILE A 121 15.78 -1.80 -24.73
N TYR A 122 14.92 -1.66 -23.73
CA TYR A 122 13.53 -2.07 -23.84
C TYR A 122 12.63 -0.87 -24.19
N PRO A 123 11.86 -0.95 -25.29
CA PRO A 123 11.03 0.17 -25.73
C PRO A 123 9.77 0.37 -24.87
N GLN A 124 9.39 -0.63 -24.11
CA GLN A 124 8.15 -0.60 -23.32
C GLN A 124 8.34 -1.26 -21.95
N TYR A 125 7.61 -0.78 -20.97
CA TYR A 125 7.54 -1.40 -19.64
C TYR A 125 6.10 -1.54 -19.16
N THR A 126 5.87 -2.49 -18.26
CA THR A 126 4.63 -2.61 -17.49
C THR A 126 5.00 -2.96 -16.05
N ILE A 127 4.43 -2.25 -15.11
CA ILE A 127 4.65 -2.46 -13.68
C ILE A 127 3.35 -2.99 -13.09
N TYR A 128 3.43 -4.09 -12.37
CA TYR A 128 2.30 -4.71 -11.68
C TYR A 128 2.45 -4.55 -10.18
N ALA A 129 1.37 -4.20 -9.49
CA ALA A 129 1.25 -4.30 -8.05
C ALA A 129 0.34 -5.46 -7.69
N VAL A 130 0.92 -6.52 -7.14
CA VAL A 130 0.24 -7.76 -6.78
C VAL A 130 0.13 -7.84 -5.26
N PRO A 131 -1.06 -8.07 -4.68
CA PRO A 131 -1.22 -8.16 -3.25
C PRO A 131 -0.48 -9.37 -2.67
N LEU A 132 0.20 -9.18 -1.54
CA LEU A 132 0.93 -10.23 -0.81
C LEU A 132 0.00 -11.14 0.01
N THR A 133 -1.23 -10.73 0.23
CA THR A 133 -2.20 -11.46 1.05
C THR A 133 -3.57 -11.50 0.41
N ASN A 134 -4.21 -12.66 0.46
CA ASN A 134 -5.58 -12.84 -0.03
C ASN A 134 -6.65 -12.50 1.03
N GLN A 135 -6.25 -12.12 2.25
CA GLN A 135 -7.18 -11.93 3.37
C GLN A 135 -8.09 -10.71 3.23
N LEU A 136 -7.75 -9.74 2.37
CA LEU A 136 -8.45 -8.47 2.22
C LEU A 136 -9.17 -8.31 0.88
N SER A 137 -9.22 -9.34 0.03
CA SER A 137 -9.77 -9.28 -1.34
C SER A 137 -9.24 -8.06 -2.12
N LEU A 138 -7.93 -7.82 -2.01
CA LEU A 138 -7.24 -6.70 -2.66
C LEU A 138 -7.12 -6.94 -4.16
N ARG A 139 -7.23 -5.88 -4.95
CA ARG A 139 -7.12 -5.93 -6.41
C ARG A 139 -5.67 -5.80 -6.86
N THR A 140 -5.35 -6.45 -7.97
CA THR A 140 -4.08 -6.25 -8.68
C THR A 140 -4.18 -5.02 -9.57
N PHE A 141 -3.14 -4.22 -9.61
CA PHE A 141 -3.05 -3.03 -10.45
C PHE A 141 -1.88 -3.15 -11.41
N LYS A 142 -2.02 -2.52 -12.58
CA LYS A 142 -0.93 -2.37 -13.55
C LYS A 142 -0.84 -0.93 -14.04
N ILE A 143 0.37 -0.53 -14.39
CA ILE A 143 0.66 0.74 -15.08
C ILE A 143 1.68 0.46 -16.18
N SER A 144 1.54 1.10 -17.30
CA SER A 144 2.47 1.06 -18.42
C SER A 144 2.89 2.49 -18.78
N GLN A 145 3.64 2.65 -19.84
CA GLN A 145 4.15 3.92 -20.34
C GLN A 145 3.07 4.98 -20.66
N ASP A 146 1.79 4.58 -20.76
CA ASP A 146 0.66 5.48 -20.91
C ASP A 146 0.29 6.26 -19.63
N GLY A 147 0.93 5.91 -18.50
CA GLY A 147 0.73 6.53 -17.19
C GLY A 147 -0.62 6.22 -16.54
N ARG A 148 -1.44 5.36 -17.14
CA ARG A 148 -2.75 5.00 -16.60
C ARG A 148 -2.68 3.78 -15.70
N VAL A 149 -3.19 3.92 -14.47
CA VAL A 149 -3.34 2.77 -13.58
C VAL A 149 -4.63 2.04 -13.93
N MET A 150 -4.50 0.76 -14.27
CA MET A 150 -5.62 -0.12 -14.58
C MET A 150 -5.72 -1.24 -13.54
N VAL A 151 -6.93 -1.71 -13.29
CA VAL A 151 -7.19 -2.93 -12.50
C VAL A 151 -6.98 -4.12 -13.41
N TYR A 152 -6.26 -5.13 -12.88
CA TYR A 152 -5.92 -6.35 -13.61
C TYR A 152 -6.61 -7.56 -12.97
#